data_bf710e37b881f0d79f5bd880f773549c
#
_entry.id   bf710e37b881f0d79f5bd880f773549c
#
_cell.length_a   1.000
_cell.length_b   1.000
_cell.length_c   1.000
_cell.angle_alpha   90.00
_cell.angle_beta   90.00
_cell.angle_gamma   90.00
#
_symmetry.space_group_name_H-M   'P 1'
#
loop_
_entity.id
_entity.type
_entity.pdbx_description
1 polymer ?
#
loop_
_entity_poly.entity_id
_entity_poly.type
_entity_poly.pdbx_seq_one_letter_code
_entity_poly.pdbx_strand_id
1 'polypeptide(L)'
;MRIKAKDPRLVSLMGEFMRIYLPGVRNRDKDTIDSYRYSINLFVTYLESKQKVTVLTMQSSDFSQKNIVEFMAWLKSERNNVAPTINHRLSDLRGFCKYPYKK
;
A
#
# COMPACT_ATOMS: atom_id res chain seq x y z
N MET A 1 -28.40 0.12 1.59
CA MET A 1 -27.72 0.02 0.29
C MET A 1 -26.29 -0.50 0.50
N ARG A 2 -25.90 -1.43 -0.32
CA ARG A 2 -24.57 -2.04 -0.19
C ARG A 2 -23.58 -1.27 -1.05
N ILE A 3 -22.51 -0.76 -0.42
CA ILE A 3 -21.47 -0.04 -1.14
C ILE A 3 -20.39 -1.05 -1.56
N LYS A 4 -20.10 -1.09 -2.86
CA LYS A 4 -19.10 -2.01 -3.40
C LYS A 4 -17.81 -1.27 -3.74
N ALA A 5 -16.67 -1.92 -3.49
CA ALA A 5 -15.39 -1.40 -3.94
C ALA A 5 -15.32 -1.40 -5.47
N LYS A 6 -14.71 -0.37 -6.04
CA LYS A 6 -14.52 -0.27 -7.49
C LYS A 6 -13.61 -1.37 -8.02
N ASP A 7 -12.63 -1.78 -7.21
CA ASP A 7 -11.73 -2.88 -7.53
C ASP A 7 -11.71 -3.88 -6.36
N PRO A 8 -12.73 -4.75 -6.26
CA PRO A 8 -12.81 -5.70 -5.14
C PRO A 8 -11.61 -6.65 -5.08
N ARG A 9 -11.03 -6.98 -6.23
CA ARG A 9 -9.87 -7.85 -6.26
C ARG A 9 -8.67 -7.21 -5.56
N LEU A 10 -8.46 -5.92 -5.75
CA LEU A 10 -7.37 -5.20 -5.07
C LEU A 10 -7.55 -5.24 -3.56
N VAL A 11 -8.76 -4.96 -3.08
CA VAL A 11 -9.06 -4.99 -1.65
C VAL A 11 -8.82 -6.38 -1.08
N SER A 12 -9.27 -7.42 -1.80
CA SER A 12 -9.04 -8.80 -1.39
C SER A 12 -7.56 -9.15 -1.35
N LEU A 13 -6.78 -8.71 -2.35
CA LEU A 13 -5.34 -8.95 -2.39
C LEU A 13 -4.61 -8.28 -1.22
N MET A 14 -5.02 -7.08 -0.86
CA MET A 14 -4.43 -6.37 0.28
C MET A 14 -4.64 -7.16 1.58
N GLY A 15 -5.86 -7.61 1.82
CA GLY A 15 -6.19 -8.39 3.01
C GLY A 15 -5.45 -9.73 3.03
N GLU A 16 -5.45 -10.44 1.91
CA GLU A 16 -4.78 -11.72 1.76
C GLU A 16 -3.27 -11.58 2.00
N PHE A 17 -2.67 -10.55 1.41
CA PHE A 17 -1.24 -10.30 1.56
C PHE A 17 -0.85 -10.12 3.04
N MET A 18 -1.61 -9.31 3.76
CA MET A 18 -1.28 -8.98 5.15
C MET A 18 -1.67 -10.06 6.15
N ARG A 19 -2.76 -10.79 5.92
CA ARG A 19 -3.28 -11.75 6.90
C ARG A 19 -2.86 -13.19 6.63
N ILE A 20 -2.57 -13.52 5.38
CA ILE A 20 -2.28 -14.91 4.99
C ILE A 20 -0.86 -15.05 4.45
N TYR A 21 -0.51 -14.25 3.44
CA TYR A 21 0.77 -14.42 2.75
C TYR A 21 1.97 -14.08 3.64
N LEU A 22 1.97 -12.90 4.26
CA LEU A 22 3.11 -12.48 5.09
C LEU A 22 3.28 -13.38 6.33
N PRO A 23 2.24 -13.61 7.15
CA PRO A 23 2.44 -14.45 8.34
C PRO A 23 2.62 -15.93 8.03
N GLY A 24 1.90 -16.45 7.03
CA GLY A 24 1.92 -17.88 6.74
C GLY A 24 2.97 -18.29 5.74
N VAL A 25 2.92 -17.75 4.52
CA VAL A 25 3.80 -18.19 3.43
C VAL A 25 5.22 -17.64 3.62
N ARG A 26 5.35 -16.36 3.98
CA ARG A 26 6.66 -15.72 4.17
C ARG A 26 7.15 -15.79 5.61
N ASN A 27 6.33 -16.27 6.52
CA ASN A 27 6.69 -16.40 7.94
C ASN A 27 7.28 -15.11 8.51
N ARG A 28 6.69 -13.97 8.14
CA ARG A 28 7.15 -12.67 8.65
C ARG A 28 6.63 -12.44 10.06
N ASP A 29 7.42 -11.75 10.88
CA ASP A 29 7.02 -11.44 12.24
C ASP A 29 6.01 -10.29 12.28
N LYS A 30 5.46 -10.05 13.47
CA LYS A 30 4.43 -9.04 13.67
C LYS A 30 4.92 -7.64 13.28
N ASP A 31 6.16 -7.30 13.63
CA ASP A 31 6.70 -5.97 13.36
C ASP A 31 6.81 -5.70 11.86
N THR A 32 7.25 -6.71 11.10
CA THR A 32 7.33 -6.61 9.64
C THR A 32 5.94 -6.46 9.03
N ILE A 33 4.96 -7.25 9.51
CA ILE A 33 3.58 -7.17 9.02
C ILE A 33 2.99 -5.80 9.33
N ASP A 34 3.21 -5.28 10.53
CA ASP A 34 2.73 -3.95 10.92
C ASP A 34 3.36 -2.85 10.06
N SER A 35 4.64 -3.00 9.68
CA SER A 35 5.31 -2.07 8.80
C SER A 35 4.65 -2.02 7.42
N TYR A 36 4.36 -3.19 6.84
CA TYR A 36 3.65 -3.27 5.56
C TYR A 36 2.27 -2.61 5.65
N ARG A 37 1.54 -2.92 6.71
CA ARG A 37 0.21 -2.34 6.92
C ARG A 37 0.28 -0.82 7.01
N TYR A 38 1.23 -0.31 7.76
CA TYR A 38 1.42 1.12 7.94
C TYR A 38 1.76 1.79 6.60
N SER A 39 2.66 1.20 5.83
CA SER A 39 3.07 1.76 4.53
C SER A 39 1.90 1.79 3.54
N ILE A 40 1.12 0.72 3.49
CA ILE A 40 -0.04 0.65 2.60
C ILE A 40 -1.09 1.68 3.03
N ASN A 41 -1.34 1.81 4.33
CA ASN A 41 -2.29 2.80 4.85
C ASN A 41 -1.84 4.23 4.55
N LEU A 42 -0.54 4.51 4.63
CA LEU A 42 -0.02 5.83 4.26
C LEU A 42 -0.25 6.13 2.78
N PHE A 43 -0.05 5.14 1.92
CA PHE A 43 -0.29 5.32 0.50
C PHE A 43 -1.77 5.59 0.21
N VAL A 44 -2.67 4.88 0.88
CA VAL A 44 -4.12 5.12 0.77
C VAL A 44 -4.44 6.55 1.25
N THR A 45 -3.84 6.98 2.36
CA THR A 45 -4.02 8.35 2.87
C THR A 45 -3.55 9.38 1.84
N TYR A 46 -2.43 9.13 1.19
CA TYR A 46 -1.92 9.99 0.12
C TYR A 46 -2.93 10.08 -1.03
N LEU A 47 -3.46 8.94 -1.49
CA LEU A 47 -4.45 8.93 -2.56
C LEU A 47 -5.70 9.71 -2.19
N GLU A 48 -6.19 9.56 -0.96
CA GLU A 48 -7.34 10.31 -0.49
C GLU A 48 -7.07 11.81 -0.46
N SER A 49 -5.91 12.22 0.04
CA SER A 49 -5.57 13.62 0.20
C SER A 49 -5.31 14.33 -1.12
N LYS A 50 -4.61 13.66 -2.05
CA LYS A 50 -4.10 14.32 -3.26
C LYS A 50 -4.90 14.00 -4.51
N GLN A 51 -5.56 12.86 -4.56
CA GLN A 51 -6.27 12.42 -5.76
C GLN A 51 -7.74 12.12 -5.52
N LYS A 52 -8.22 12.33 -4.31
CA LYS A 52 -9.61 12.07 -3.93
C LYS A 52 -10.02 10.62 -4.17
N VAL A 53 -9.06 9.71 -4.09
CA VAL A 53 -9.29 8.27 -4.25
C VAL A 53 -9.35 7.63 -2.86
N THR A 54 -10.43 6.90 -2.58
CA THR A 54 -10.61 6.20 -1.30
C THR A 54 -10.41 4.70 -1.49
N VAL A 55 -10.43 3.95 -0.38
CA VAL A 55 -10.36 2.48 -0.45
C VAL A 55 -11.46 1.92 -1.36
N LEU A 56 -12.64 2.55 -1.37
CA LEU A 56 -13.75 2.08 -2.21
C LEU A 56 -13.58 2.42 -3.68
N THR A 57 -12.81 3.45 -4.01
CA THR A 57 -12.65 3.88 -5.41
C THR A 57 -11.28 3.58 -5.99
N MET A 58 -10.32 3.14 -5.18
CA MET A 58 -8.98 2.86 -5.69
C MET A 58 -8.95 1.62 -6.59
N GLN A 59 -8.02 1.62 -7.51
CA GLN A 59 -7.81 0.56 -8.49
C GLN A 59 -6.34 0.17 -8.52
N SER A 60 -6.04 -1.00 -9.10
CA SER A 60 -4.66 -1.46 -9.25
C SER A 60 -3.79 -0.44 -9.98
N SER A 61 -4.37 0.30 -10.95
CA SER A 61 -3.66 1.33 -11.69
C SER A 61 -3.20 2.51 -10.81
N ASP A 62 -3.79 2.68 -9.62
CA ASP A 62 -3.37 3.72 -8.69
C ASP A 62 -2.00 3.41 -8.07
N PHE A 63 -1.56 2.16 -8.12
CA PHE A 63 -0.22 1.74 -7.70
C PHE A 63 0.79 1.90 -8.84
N SER A 64 0.67 2.96 -9.61
CA SER A 64 1.56 3.26 -10.73
C SER A 64 2.89 3.84 -10.23
N GLN A 65 3.91 3.74 -11.08
CA GLN A 65 5.21 4.33 -10.78
C GLN A 65 5.08 5.84 -10.55
N LYS A 66 4.26 6.53 -11.34
CA LYS A 66 4.03 7.96 -11.17
C LYS A 66 3.49 8.27 -9.78
N ASN A 67 2.45 7.55 -9.36
CA ASN A 67 1.84 7.79 -8.05
C ASN A 67 2.80 7.44 -6.91
N ILE A 68 3.60 6.40 -7.06
CA ILE A 68 4.57 6.02 -6.03
C ILE A 68 5.66 7.08 -5.89
N VAL A 69 6.15 7.65 -7.01
CA VAL A 69 7.13 8.72 -6.97
C VAL A 69 6.54 9.97 -6.30
N GLU A 70 5.32 10.33 -6.64
CA GLU A 70 4.65 11.48 -6.03
C GLU A 70 4.37 11.24 -4.55
N PHE A 71 4.07 9.99 -4.17
CA PHE A 71 3.91 9.61 -2.77
C PHE A 71 5.21 9.82 -1.99
N MET A 72 6.35 9.44 -2.57
CA MET A 72 7.64 9.65 -1.92
C MET A 72 7.91 11.14 -1.68
N ALA A 73 7.60 11.99 -2.66
CA ALA A 73 7.73 13.43 -2.52
C ALA A 73 6.80 13.97 -1.43
N TRP A 74 5.58 13.43 -1.35
CA TRP A 74 4.61 13.80 -0.32
C TRP A 74 5.10 13.42 1.08
N LEU A 75 5.71 12.24 1.22
CA LEU A 75 6.29 11.84 2.50
C LEU A 75 7.37 12.80 2.97
N LYS A 76 8.20 13.28 2.03
CA LYS A 76 9.27 14.21 2.35
C LYS A 76 8.72 15.60 2.72
N SER A 77 7.81 16.12 1.92
CA SER A 77 7.36 17.52 2.07
C SER A 77 6.28 17.69 3.13
N GLU A 78 5.31 16.80 3.20
CA GLU A 78 4.16 16.96 4.10
C GLU A 78 4.23 16.12 5.36
N ARG A 79 5.03 15.05 5.36
CA ARG A 79 5.20 14.18 6.53
C ARG A 79 6.59 14.30 7.15
N ASN A 80 7.45 15.10 6.56
CA ASN A 80 8.83 15.36 7.06
C ASN A 80 9.64 14.07 7.27
N ASN A 81 9.39 13.06 6.45
CA ASN A 81 10.13 11.82 6.55
C ASN A 81 11.55 11.98 6.00
N VAL A 82 12.51 11.31 6.63
CA VAL A 82 13.89 11.27 6.15
C VAL A 82 14.06 10.15 5.12
N ALA A 83 15.16 10.22 4.34
CA ALA A 83 15.37 9.30 3.23
C ALA A 83 15.30 7.81 3.60
N PRO A 84 15.91 7.33 4.70
CA PRO A 84 15.79 5.91 5.05
C PRO A 84 14.35 5.48 5.30
N THR A 85 13.55 6.33 5.93
CA THR A 85 12.14 6.04 6.19
C THR A 85 11.36 5.96 4.88
N ILE A 86 11.60 6.92 3.97
CA ILE A 86 10.94 6.94 2.66
C ILE A 86 11.28 5.67 1.88
N ASN A 87 12.55 5.26 1.87
CA ASN A 87 12.99 4.07 1.18
C ASN A 87 12.34 2.81 1.76
N HIS A 88 12.16 2.78 3.08
CA HIS A 88 11.50 1.66 3.74
C HIS A 88 10.02 1.55 3.29
N ARG A 89 9.31 2.69 3.26
CA ARG A 89 7.92 2.72 2.78
C ARG A 89 7.84 2.26 1.33
N LEU A 90 8.78 2.70 0.50
CA LEU A 90 8.83 2.30 -0.91
C LEU A 90 9.06 0.79 -1.05
N SER A 91 9.95 0.23 -0.24
CA SER A 91 10.23 -1.21 -0.24
C SER A 91 8.97 -2.01 0.08
N ASP A 92 8.20 -1.56 1.09
CA ASP A 92 6.95 -2.21 1.46
C ASP A 92 5.94 -2.18 0.31
N LEU A 93 5.77 -1.04 -0.36
CA LEU A 93 4.85 -0.94 -1.49
C LEU A 93 5.28 -1.83 -2.65
N ARG A 94 6.57 -1.89 -2.94
CA ARG A 94 7.09 -2.78 -4.00
C ARG A 94 6.83 -4.24 -3.67
N GLY A 95 6.99 -4.62 -2.40
CA GLY A 95 6.69 -5.98 -1.95
C GLY A 95 5.25 -6.36 -2.20
N PHE A 96 4.33 -5.46 -1.87
CA PHE A 96 2.91 -5.70 -2.13
C PHE A 96 2.62 -5.74 -3.63
N CYS A 97 3.19 -4.83 -4.41
CA CYS A 97 2.92 -4.77 -5.85
C CYS A 97 3.39 -6.02 -6.59
N LYS A 98 4.38 -6.73 -6.05
CA LYS A 98 4.87 -7.98 -6.63
C LYS A 98 4.01 -9.19 -6.27
N TYR A 99 3.19 -9.07 -5.25
CA TYR A 99 2.43 -10.21 -4.73
C TYR A 99 1.54 -10.88 -5.79
N PRO A 100 0.76 -10.13 -6.60
CA PRO A 100 -0.12 -10.78 -7.59
C PRO A 100 0.64 -11.66 -8.59
N TYR A 101 1.90 -11.37 -8.83
CA TYR A 101 2.71 -12.15 -9.77
C TYR A 101 3.29 -13.42 -9.15
N LYS A 102 3.15 -13.59 -7.84
CA LYS A 102 3.65 -14.77 -7.13
C LYS A 102 2.55 -15.79 -6.84
N LYS A 103 1.34 -15.47 -7.21
CA LYS A 103 0.19 -16.34 -6.99
C LYS A 103 0.03 -17.36 -8.11
#